data_7a0f974e623e65aa5f52135f15630605
#
_entry.id   7a0f974e623e65aa5f52135f15630605
#
_cell.length_a   1.000
_cell.length_b   1.000
_cell.length_c   1.000
_cell.angle_alpha   90.00
_cell.angle_beta   90.00
_cell.angle_gamma   90.00
#
_symmetry.space_group_name_H-M   'P 1'
#
loop_
_entity.id
_entity.type
_entity.pdbx_description
1 polymer ?
#
loop_
_entity_poly.entity_id
_entity_poly.type
_entity_poly.pdbx_seq_one_letter_code
_entity_poly.pdbx_strand_id
1 'polypeptide(L)'
;MIDQALRIRRARRSDAPAIASVLRASFAEYESLYTRAAFAATTSTTEEIARRLGEGPTWIALLHRTLVGTVSAVPRGEALYVRSMAVVPEVRRRGVGRLLLEQVERYADERGFRCLDLSTTPFLTSAIALYERAGFKRSDGEPRELCGTPVLNMRKALGLQRAIAASF
;
A
#
# COMPACT_ATOMS: atom_id res chain seq x y z
N MET A 1 21.18 9.05 -0.32
CA MET A 1 20.63 10.38 -0.65
C MET A 1 19.23 10.18 -1.20
N ILE A 2 18.24 10.75 -0.54
CA ILE A 2 16.87 10.81 -1.11
C ILE A 2 16.97 11.82 -2.25
N ASP A 3 16.66 11.36 -3.45
CA ASP A 3 16.66 12.21 -4.65
C ASP A 3 15.72 13.40 -4.40
N GLN A 4 16.24 14.63 -4.48
CA GLN A 4 15.46 15.87 -4.28
C GLN A 4 14.26 15.99 -5.22
N ALA A 5 14.18 15.14 -6.22
CA ALA A 5 13.10 15.08 -7.19
C ALA A 5 11.92 14.17 -6.79
N LEU A 6 12.07 13.34 -5.72
CA LEU A 6 11.00 12.45 -5.26
C LEU A 6 10.07 13.20 -4.29
N ARG A 7 8.78 13.24 -4.63
CA ARG A 7 7.74 13.89 -3.84
C ARG A 7 6.58 12.95 -3.60
N ILE A 8 6.05 12.93 -2.38
CA ILE A 8 4.84 12.18 -2.05
C ILE A 8 3.73 13.17 -1.70
N ARG A 9 2.55 12.93 -2.23
CA ARG A 9 1.33 13.70 -1.92
C ARG A 9 0.08 12.83 -1.94
N ARG A 10 -0.98 13.38 -1.43
CA ARG A 10 -2.32 12.77 -1.56
C ARG A 10 -2.73 12.73 -3.03
N ALA A 11 -3.33 11.61 -3.40
CA ALA A 11 -3.89 11.44 -4.73
C ALA A 11 -5.16 12.29 -4.90
N ARG A 12 -5.39 12.74 -6.12
CA ARG A 12 -6.60 13.43 -6.58
C ARG A 12 -7.31 12.55 -7.60
N ARG A 13 -8.57 12.84 -7.85
CA ARG A 13 -9.36 12.08 -8.85
C ARG A 13 -8.70 12.07 -10.24
N SER A 14 -8.06 13.17 -10.62
CA SER A 14 -7.30 13.27 -11.87
C SER A 14 -6.08 12.36 -11.97
N ASP A 15 -5.60 11.81 -10.86
CA ASP A 15 -4.47 10.86 -10.85
C ASP A 15 -4.89 9.41 -11.17
N ALA A 16 -6.19 9.11 -11.18
CA ALA A 16 -6.69 7.75 -11.33
C ALA A 16 -6.16 7.02 -12.58
N PRO A 17 -6.07 7.62 -13.78
CA PRO A 17 -5.47 6.95 -14.94
C PRO A 17 -4.00 6.58 -14.74
N ALA A 18 -3.21 7.48 -14.15
CA ALA A 18 -1.79 7.25 -13.89
C ALA A 18 -1.58 6.19 -12.80
N ILE A 19 -2.43 6.18 -11.77
CA ILE A 19 -2.43 5.13 -10.74
C ILE A 19 -2.74 3.76 -11.36
N ALA A 20 -3.73 3.67 -12.24
CA ALA A 20 -4.06 2.43 -12.95
C ALA A 20 -2.87 1.92 -13.76
N SER A 21 -2.17 2.80 -14.46
CA SER A 21 -0.95 2.45 -15.23
C SER A 21 0.17 1.95 -14.33
N VAL A 22 0.40 2.58 -13.17
CA VAL A 22 1.42 2.15 -12.20
C VAL A 22 1.09 0.78 -11.62
N LEU A 23 -0.16 0.51 -11.25
CA LEU A 23 -0.59 -0.81 -10.77
C LEU A 23 -0.32 -1.88 -11.82
N ARG A 24 -0.74 -1.64 -13.05
CA ARG A 24 -0.54 -2.60 -14.15
C ARG A 24 0.94 -2.85 -14.44
N ALA A 25 1.75 -1.80 -14.55
CA ALA A 25 3.19 -1.92 -14.78
C ALA A 25 3.90 -2.66 -13.64
N SER A 26 3.48 -2.41 -12.39
CA SER A 26 4.11 -3.00 -11.21
C SER A 26 3.82 -4.49 -11.05
N PHE A 27 2.66 -4.97 -11.50
CA PHE A 27 2.24 -6.36 -11.34
C PHE A 27 2.33 -7.20 -12.63
N ALA A 28 2.62 -6.60 -13.78
CA ALA A 28 2.67 -7.29 -15.08
C ALA A 28 3.60 -8.52 -15.09
N GLU A 29 4.76 -8.43 -14.45
CA GLU A 29 5.74 -9.51 -14.36
C GLU A 29 5.23 -10.74 -13.56
N TYR A 30 4.21 -10.56 -12.73
CA TYR A 30 3.62 -11.60 -11.89
C TYR A 30 2.29 -12.12 -12.43
N GLU A 31 1.81 -11.64 -13.57
CA GLU A 31 0.48 -11.97 -14.11
C GLU A 31 0.21 -13.48 -14.15
N SER A 32 1.20 -14.28 -14.58
CA SER A 32 1.08 -15.73 -14.68
C SER A 32 0.96 -16.46 -13.33
N LEU A 33 1.29 -15.78 -12.22
CA LEU A 33 1.21 -16.34 -10.86
C LEU A 33 -0.14 -16.05 -10.18
N TYR A 34 -0.93 -15.15 -10.76
CA TYR A 34 -2.28 -14.85 -10.31
C TYR A 34 -3.32 -15.66 -11.09
N THR A 35 -4.46 -15.93 -10.48
CA THR A 35 -5.64 -16.24 -11.27
C THR A 35 -6.04 -14.98 -12.06
N ARG A 36 -6.75 -15.16 -13.16
CA ARG A 36 -7.23 -14.04 -13.99
C ARG A 36 -8.05 -13.04 -13.18
N ALA A 37 -8.93 -13.54 -12.32
CA ALA A 37 -9.77 -12.69 -11.47
C ALA A 37 -8.96 -11.94 -10.40
N ALA A 38 -7.97 -12.59 -9.78
CA ALA A 38 -7.10 -11.97 -8.81
C ALA A 38 -6.21 -10.89 -9.43
N PHE A 39 -5.67 -11.14 -10.63
CA PHE A 39 -4.88 -10.14 -11.34
C PHE A 39 -5.73 -8.91 -11.70
N ALA A 40 -6.95 -9.10 -12.17
CA ALA A 40 -7.89 -8.01 -12.44
C ALA A 40 -8.20 -7.21 -11.17
N ALA A 41 -8.41 -7.88 -10.03
CA ALA A 41 -8.65 -7.21 -8.75
C ALA A 41 -7.42 -6.42 -8.24
N THR A 42 -6.21 -6.88 -8.56
CA THR A 42 -4.94 -6.23 -8.19
C THR A 42 -4.63 -5.04 -9.10
N THR A 43 -4.98 -5.14 -10.37
CA THR A 43 -4.74 -4.10 -11.40
C THR A 43 -6.02 -3.34 -11.74
N SER A 44 -6.58 -2.67 -10.73
CA SER A 44 -7.86 -1.93 -10.85
C SER A 44 -7.89 -0.96 -12.02
N THR A 45 -9.07 -0.84 -12.63
CA THR A 45 -9.31 0.12 -13.72
C THR A 45 -9.32 1.57 -13.21
N THR A 46 -9.22 2.52 -14.12
CA THR A 46 -9.31 3.95 -13.80
C THR A 46 -10.60 4.29 -13.04
N GLU A 47 -11.74 3.73 -13.49
CA GLU A 47 -13.04 3.95 -12.88
C GLU A 47 -13.12 3.39 -11.46
N GLU A 48 -12.58 2.19 -11.25
CA GLU A 48 -12.51 1.56 -9.92
C GLU A 48 -11.63 2.37 -8.98
N ILE A 49 -10.48 2.87 -9.44
CA ILE A 49 -9.60 3.72 -8.66
C ILE A 49 -10.30 5.02 -8.30
N ALA A 50 -10.94 5.69 -9.25
CA ALA A 50 -11.67 6.93 -9.01
C ALA A 50 -12.78 6.76 -7.95
N ARG A 51 -13.47 5.62 -7.95
CA ARG A 51 -14.44 5.26 -6.91
C ARG A 51 -13.77 5.01 -5.56
N ARG A 52 -12.67 4.22 -5.54
CA ARG A 52 -11.95 3.84 -4.33
C ARG A 52 -11.27 5.00 -3.61
N LEU A 53 -10.98 6.10 -4.30
CA LEU A 53 -10.45 7.33 -3.67
C LEU A 53 -11.39 7.91 -2.62
N GLY A 54 -12.69 7.62 -2.68
CA GLY A 54 -13.67 7.98 -1.66
C GLY A 54 -13.72 7.05 -0.44
N GLU A 55 -13.07 5.89 -0.50
CA GLU A 55 -13.12 4.90 0.59
C GLU A 55 -12.06 5.16 1.68
N GLY A 56 -11.01 5.90 1.36
CA GLY A 56 -9.92 6.22 2.28
C GLY A 56 -8.78 6.95 1.60
N PRO A 57 -7.74 7.29 2.35
CA PRO A 57 -6.61 8.04 1.81
C PRO A 57 -5.81 7.21 0.80
N THR A 58 -5.37 7.88 -0.24
CA THR A 58 -4.42 7.35 -1.24
C THR A 58 -3.29 8.33 -1.41
N TRP A 59 -2.06 7.83 -1.45
CA TRP A 59 -0.86 8.63 -1.74
C TRP A 59 -0.21 8.17 -3.03
N ILE A 60 0.45 9.10 -3.67
CA ILE A 60 1.24 8.86 -4.87
C ILE A 60 2.66 9.39 -4.68
N ALA A 61 3.61 8.67 -5.26
CA ALA A 61 5.00 9.09 -5.37
C ALA A 61 5.28 9.61 -6.78
N LEU A 62 5.82 10.80 -6.86
CA LEU A 62 6.20 11.47 -8.10
C LEU A 62 7.71 11.62 -8.16
N LEU A 63 8.32 11.13 -9.23
CA LEU A 63 9.72 11.36 -9.56
C LEU A 63 9.79 12.24 -10.81
N HIS A 64 10.39 13.43 -10.70
CA HIS A 64 10.38 14.43 -11.77
C HIS A 64 9.00 14.66 -12.40
N ARG A 65 7.93 14.72 -11.58
CA ARG A 65 6.52 14.89 -11.98
C ARG A 65 5.86 13.64 -12.60
N THR A 66 6.59 12.55 -12.78
CA THR A 66 6.04 11.27 -13.24
C THR A 66 5.58 10.44 -12.04
N LEU A 67 4.37 9.90 -12.09
CA LEU A 67 3.85 9.01 -11.04
C LEU A 67 4.54 7.64 -11.14
N VAL A 68 5.26 7.25 -10.07
CA VAL A 68 6.09 6.04 -10.03
C VAL A 68 5.67 5.06 -8.93
N GLY A 69 4.79 5.48 -8.05
CA GLY A 69 4.30 4.60 -6.98
C GLY A 69 3.02 5.11 -6.37
N THR A 70 2.31 4.21 -5.70
CA THR A 70 1.04 4.49 -5.03
C THR A 70 0.82 3.58 -3.83
N VAL A 71 0.01 4.02 -2.88
CA VAL A 71 -0.53 3.20 -1.79
C VAL A 71 -1.87 3.77 -1.36
N SER A 72 -2.82 2.89 -1.05
CA SER A 72 -4.12 3.27 -0.49
C SER A 72 -4.29 2.66 0.90
N ALA A 73 -5.10 3.29 1.72
CA ALA A 73 -5.49 2.75 3.01
C ALA A 73 -6.99 2.94 3.25
N VAL A 74 -7.61 1.98 3.93
CA VAL A 74 -9.06 1.97 4.20
C VAL A 74 -9.28 1.72 5.69
N PRO A 75 -10.03 2.58 6.38
CA PRO A 75 -10.41 2.33 7.77
C PRO A 75 -11.23 1.06 7.92
N ARG A 76 -10.85 0.20 8.86
CA ARG A 76 -11.57 -1.03 9.25
C ARG A 76 -11.58 -1.15 10.77
N GLY A 77 -12.54 -0.53 11.43
CA GLY A 77 -12.60 -0.48 12.89
C GLY A 77 -11.36 0.21 13.47
N GLU A 78 -10.64 -0.48 14.35
CA GLU A 78 -9.40 0.03 14.96
C GLU A 78 -8.16 -0.12 14.08
N ALA A 79 -8.29 -0.82 12.96
CA ALA A 79 -7.21 -1.04 12.00
C ALA A 79 -7.34 -0.12 10.79
N LEU A 80 -6.21 0.28 10.24
CA LEU A 80 -6.12 0.87 8.91
C LEU A 80 -5.58 -0.20 7.94
N TYR A 81 -6.40 -0.58 6.96
CA TYR A 81 -6.04 -1.61 5.99
C TYR A 81 -5.30 -1.01 4.80
N VAL A 82 -4.05 -1.44 4.60
CA VAL A 82 -3.18 -1.01 3.50
C VAL A 82 -3.46 -1.87 2.28
N ARG A 83 -3.72 -1.23 1.14
CA ARG A 83 -3.96 -1.92 -0.13
C ARG A 83 -3.35 -1.18 -1.32
N SER A 84 -3.31 -1.84 -2.46
CA SER A 84 -2.88 -1.26 -3.74
C SER A 84 -1.54 -0.55 -3.64
N MET A 85 -0.60 -1.15 -2.89
CA MET A 85 0.76 -0.65 -2.81
C MET A 85 1.56 -1.14 -4.01
N ALA A 86 2.11 -0.22 -4.77
CA ALA A 86 2.84 -0.52 -5.99
C ALA A 86 3.93 0.52 -6.25
N VAL A 87 5.05 0.06 -6.78
CA VAL A 87 6.16 0.89 -7.29
C VAL A 87 6.59 0.30 -8.62
N VAL A 88 6.69 1.15 -9.65
CA VAL A 88 7.10 0.69 -10.97
C VAL A 88 8.50 0.07 -10.93
N PRO A 89 8.77 -1.00 -11.73
CA PRO A 89 10.02 -1.74 -11.66
C PRO A 89 11.28 -0.87 -11.75
N GLU A 90 11.27 0.14 -12.59
CA GLU A 90 12.43 0.99 -12.91
C GLU A 90 12.95 1.81 -11.74
N VAL A 91 12.10 2.05 -10.72
CA VAL A 91 12.49 2.84 -9.54
C VAL A 91 12.45 2.04 -8.23
N ARG A 92 12.29 0.74 -8.31
CA ARG A 92 12.38 -0.14 -7.13
C ARG A 92 13.74 -0.02 -6.46
N ARG A 93 13.83 -0.36 -5.16
CA ARG A 93 15.05 -0.33 -4.35
C ARG A 93 15.64 1.08 -4.14
N ARG A 94 14.89 2.12 -4.45
CA ARG A 94 15.22 3.53 -4.17
C ARG A 94 14.50 4.10 -2.94
N GLY A 95 13.86 3.25 -2.15
CA GLY A 95 13.15 3.66 -0.94
C GLY A 95 11.75 4.23 -1.17
N VAL A 96 11.22 4.22 -2.40
CA VAL A 96 9.88 4.76 -2.72
C VAL A 96 8.79 4.05 -1.93
N GLY A 97 8.84 2.70 -1.89
CA GLY A 97 7.86 1.90 -1.14
C GLY A 97 7.89 2.20 0.36
N ARG A 98 9.08 2.35 0.94
CA ARG A 98 9.24 2.73 2.35
C ARG A 98 8.62 4.09 2.64
N LEU A 99 8.89 5.09 1.81
CA LEU A 99 8.35 6.44 1.99
C LEU A 99 6.83 6.48 1.85
N LEU A 100 6.25 5.70 0.93
CA LEU A 100 4.80 5.55 0.82
C LEU A 100 4.20 4.93 2.08
N LEU A 101 4.84 3.88 2.61
CA LEU A 101 4.38 3.21 3.82
C LEU A 101 4.47 4.13 5.05
N GLU A 102 5.53 4.94 5.16
CA GLU A 102 5.67 5.95 6.21
C GLU A 102 4.52 6.99 6.20
N GLN A 103 3.98 7.33 5.04
CA GLN A 103 2.79 8.21 4.97
C GLN A 103 1.56 7.55 5.55
N VAL A 104 1.38 6.25 5.27
CA VAL A 104 0.26 5.47 5.85
C VAL A 104 0.40 5.39 7.37
N GLU A 105 1.60 5.09 7.87
CA GLU A 105 1.88 5.02 9.32
C GLU A 105 1.61 6.35 10.01
N ARG A 106 2.10 7.45 9.45
CA ARG A 106 1.85 8.79 9.99
C ARG A 106 0.36 9.11 10.05
N TYR A 107 -0.38 8.82 8.99
CA TYR A 107 -1.82 9.02 8.96
C TYR A 107 -2.53 8.17 10.02
N ALA A 108 -2.10 6.91 10.18
CA ALA A 108 -2.66 6.02 11.18
C ALA A 108 -2.44 6.53 12.61
N ASP A 109 -1.23 6.99 12.91
CA ASP A 109 -0.89 7.59 14.21
C ASP A 109 -1.71 8.87 14.49
N GLU A 110 -1.81 9.76 13.50
CA GLU A 110 -2.57 11.01 13.62
C GLU A 110 -4.06 10.78 13.83
N ARG A 111 -4.60 9.69 13.31
CA ARG A 111 -6.02 9.32 13.40
C ARG A 111 -6.33 8.34 14.54
N GLY A 112 -5.33 7.87 15.27
CA GLY A 112 -5.50 7.01 16.43
C GLY A 112 -5.82 5.55 16.10
N PHE A 113 -5.45 5.07 14.91
CA PHE A 113 -5.55 3.65 14.59
C PHE A 113 -4.59 2.82 15.45
N ARG A 114 -5.01 1.65 15.87
CA ARG A 114 -4.21 0.76 16.73
C ARG A 114 -3.27 -0.15 15.98
N CYS A 115 -3.58 -0.45 14.75
CA CYS A 115 -2.75 -1.33 13.92
C CYS A 115 -2.93 -1.03 12.42
N LEU A 116 -1.95 -1.50 11.67
CA LEU A 116 -2.02 -1.59 10.21
C LEU A 116 -2.18 -3.05 9.82
N ASP A 117 -3.09 -3.31 8.90
CA ASP A 117 -3.32 -4.63 8.29
C ASP A 117 -3.08 -4.57 6.79
N LEU A 118 -2.59 -5.67 6.24
CA LEU A 118 -2.50 -5.86 4.79
C LEU A 118 -2.60 -7.33 4.43
N SER A 119 -2.92 -7.59 3.17
CA SER A 119 -2.80 -8.91 2.56
C SER A 119 -1.87 -8.84 1.36
N THR A 120 -1.03 -9.83 1.19
CA THR A 120 -0.10 -9.94 0.06
C THR A 120 0.00 -11.38 -0.41
N THR A 121 0.47 -11.60 -1.62
CA THR A 121 0.69 -12.96 -2.13
C THR A 121 2.08 -13.47 -1.76
N PRO A 122 2.24 -14.79 -1.50
CA PRO A 122 3.52 -15.36 -1.10
C PRO A 122 4.67 -15.14 -2.09
N PHE A 123 4.38 -14.96 -3.37
CA PHE A 123 5.39 -14.77 -4.41
C PHE A 123 5.91 -13.32 -4.52
N LEU A 124 5.28 -12.35 -3.87
CA LEU A 124 5.75 -10.96 -3.80
C LEU A 124 6.81 -10.82 -2.70
N THR A 125 7.93 -11.50 -2.86
CA THR A 125 8.96 -11.62 -1.83
C THR A 125 9.61 -10.28 -1.45
N SER A 126 9.80 -9.39 -2.41
CA SER A 126 10.36 -8.05 -2.16
C SER A 126 9.39 -7.17 -1.36
N ALA A 127 8.07 -7.29 -1.61
CA ALA A 127 7.06 -6.59 -0.84
C ALA A 127 6.98 -7.12 0.60
N ILE A 128 6.98 -8.44 0.76
CA ILE A 128 7.01 -9.08 2.09
C ILE A 128 8.22 -8.59 2.89
N ALA A 129 9.41 -8.59 2.28
CA ALA A 129 10.63 -8.12 2.94
C ALA A 129 10.54 -6.62 3.35
N LEU A 130 9.90 -5.79 2.53
CA LEU A 130 9.63 -4.39 2.86
C LEU A 130 8.73 -4.28 4.10
N TYR A 131 7.62 -5.03 4.12
CA TYR A 131 6.68 -5.02 5.24
C TYR A 131 7.31 -5.54 6.52
N GLU A 132 8.08 -6.62 6.46
CA GLU A 132 8.80 -7.17 7.61
C GLU A 132 9.81 -6.16 8.18
N ARG A 133 10.58 -5.48 7.34
CA ARG A 133 11.49 -4.39 7.77
C ARG A 133 10.75 -3.21 8.37
N ALA A 134 9.54 -2.94 7.94
CA ALA A 134 8.68 -1.91 8.53
C ALA A 134 7.98 -2.33 9.83
N GLY A 135 8.18 -3.57 10.29
CA GLY A 135 7.66 -4.07 11.55
C GLY A 135 6.34 -4.85 11.44
N PHE A 136 5.89 -5.17 10.23
CA PHE A 136 4.76 -6.07 10.04
C PHE A 136 5.18 -7.51 10.35
N LYS A 137 4.27 -8.26 10.93
CA LYS A 137 4.40 -9.69 11.19
C LYS A 137 3.27 -10.44 10.50
N ARG A 138 3.54 -11.66 10.06
CA ARG A 138 2.49 -12.54 9.56
C ARG A 138 1.50 -12.80 10.66
N SER A 139 0.22 -12.66 10.36
CA SER A 139 -0.84 -13.03 11.29
C SER A 139 -1.18 -14.49 11.12
N ASP A 140 -1.20 -15.21 12.25
CA ASP A 140 -1.69 -16.56 12.30
C ASP A 140 -3.20 -16.54 12.07
N GLY A 141 -3.63 -17.14 10.98
CA GLY A 141 -5.04 -17.21 10.60
C GLY A 141 -5.25 -18.28 9.56
N GLU A 142 -6.52 -18.59 9.28
CA GLU A 142 -6.87 -19.52 8.23
C GLU A 142 -6.30 -19.06 6.88
N PRO A 143 -5.84 -19.98 6.02
CA PRO A 143 -5.42 -19.65 4.67
C PRO A 143 -6.51 -18.88 3.95
N ARG A 144 -6.15 -17.76 3.35
CA ARG A 144 -7.08 -16.90 2.60
C ARG A 144 -6.68 -16.85 1.13
N GLU A 145 -7.65 -16.54 0.31
CA GLU A 145 -7.48 -16.40 -1.13
C GLU A 145 -8.09 -15.08 -1.62
N LEU A 146 -7.43 -14.49 -2.59
CA LEU A 146 -7.99 -13.42 -3.41
C LEU A 146 -8.41 -14.04 -4.72
N CYS A 147 -9.71 -14.26 -4.91
CA CYS A 147 -10.25 -14.83 -6.16
C CYS A 147 -9.47 -16.09 -6.62
N GLY A 148 -9.15 -17.00 -5.70
CA GLY A 148 -8.41 -18.23 -5.99
C GLY A 148 -6.89 -18.12 -5.98
N THR A 149 -6.32 -16.94 -5.74
CA THR A 149 -4.88 -16.78 -5.53
C THR A 149 -4.60 -16.72 -4.02
N PRO A 150 -3.71 -17.59 -3.49
CA PRO A 150 -3.38 -17.58 -2.07
C PRO A 150 -2.82 -16.24 -1.62
N VAL A 151 -3.26 -15.77 -0.46
CA VAL A 151 -2.74 -14.58 0.19
C VAL A 151 -2.37 -14.87 1.63
N LEU A 152 -1.38 -14.16 2.13
CA LEU A 152 -1.04 -14.12 3.55
C LEU A 152 -1.38 -12.75 4.12
N ASN A 153 -1.80 -12.73 5.37
CA ASN A 153 -2.12 -11.51 6.09
C ASN A 153 -0.94 -11.10 6.95
N MET A 154 -0.70 -9.80 7.02
CA MET A 154 0.33 -9.23 7.87
C MET A 154 -0.26 -8.08 8.68
N ARG A 155 0.22 -7.92 9.90
CA ARG A 155 -0.20 -6.89 10.84
C ARG A 155 1.00 -6.20 11.48
N LYS A 156 0.88 -4.89 11.65
CA LYS A 156 1.78 -4.07 12.47
C LYS A 156 0.97 -3.41 13.58
N ALA A 157 1.31 -3.69 14.84
CA ALA A 157 0.78 -2.94 15.97
C ALA A 157 1.40 -1.53 16.00
N LEU A 158 0.58 -0.52 16.18
CA LEU A 158 1.02 0.86 16.37
C LEU A 158 1.10 1.13 17.88
N GLY A 159 2.26 1.61 18.34
CA GLY A 159 2.46 1.90 19.76
C GLY A 159 1.58 3.06 20.22
N LEU A 160 0.98 2.91 21.40
CA LEU A 160 0.27 3.98 22.12
C LEU A 160 1.28 5.04 22.63
N GLN A 161 1.94 5.77 21.76
CA GLN A 161 2.87 6.84 22.17
C GLN A 161 2.17 8.16 22.52
N ARG A 162 0.84 8.22 22.61
CA ARG A 162 0.10 9.45 22.89
C ARG A 162 -0.73 9.49 24.17
N ALA A 163 -0.56 8.55 25.11
CA ALA A 163 -1.24 8.65 26.41
C ALA A 163 -0.52 9.56 27.44
N ILE A 164 0.65 10.11 27.12
CA ILE A 164 1.46 10.88 28.11
C ILE A 164 1.49 12.38 27.82
N ALA A 165 1.07 12.85 26.66
CA ALA A 165 1.09 14.28 26.33
C ALA A 165 -0.21 15.06 26.66
N ALA A 166 -1.23 14.42 27.20
CA ALA A 166 -2.51 15.04 27.55
C ALA A 166 -2.75 15.16 29.07
N SER A 167 -1.71 15.05 29.89
CA SER A 167 -1.80 15.15 31.36
C SER A 167 -0.81 16.14 31.96
N PHE A 168 -0.61 17.28 31.29
CA PHE A 168 0.04 18.45 31.91
C PHE A 168 -0.65 19.71 31.46
#